data_f5545077a79cd098353a0bb4e6ca19d1
#
_entry.id   f5545077a79cd098353a0bb4e6ca19d1
#
_cell.length_a   1.000
_cell.length_b   1.000
_cell.length_c   1.000
_cell.angle_alpha   90.00
_cell.angle_beta   90.00
_cell.angle_gamma   90.00
#
_symmetry.space_group_name_H-M   'P 1'
#
loop_
_entity.id
_entity.type
_entity.pdbx_description
1 polymer ?
#
loop_
_entity_poly.entity_id
_entity_poly.type
_entity_poly.pdbx_seq_one_letter_code
_entity_poly.pdbx_strand_id
1 'polypeptide(L)'
;MSADSLFWPIFFAQYYSALESIAVVVAVLIMISSFDDLFIDAWYWTREIIRKFRFRNDDNYRPLTPEQIKEREEQHLAIMVPAWLEYDVIAQMIESMVATLDYRNYTVFVGTYVNDHRTIEEVERMRRRYKQLRRVEVPHDGPTCKADCLNWVIQAIFLHEQQAGIEFAGVILHDSEDVLHPLELKFFNYLLPRKDMIQLPVASLEREWYELVAGVYMDEFAEWHAKDLVVRESVTGTVPSAGVGTCFSRRALLALAATTDNQPFNTESLTEDYDVGNRLAAMGMKSIFAVFPVDFVTRGRRWFGLGPDLERVIRMPLCVREFFPDTFRT
;
A
#
# COMPACT_ATOMS: atom_id res chain seq x y z
N MET A 1 -0.84 39.53 57.71
CA MET A 1 -0.92 38.49 56.67
C MET A 1 0.39 37.74 56.68
N SER A 2 0.37 36.46 57.04
CA SER A 2 1.60 35.64 57.08
C SER A 2 2.13 35.40 55.67
N ALA A 3 3.44 35.33 55.48
CA ALA A 3 4.10 35.08 54.19
C ALA A 3 3.54 33.81 53.53
N ASP A 4 3.07 32.83 54.30
CA ASP A 4 2.50 31.57 53.81
C ASP A 4 1.14 31.75 53.11
N SER A 5 0.38 32.81 53.39
CA SER A 5 -0.90 33.06 52.74
C SER A 5 -0.81 33.54 51.30
N LEU A 6 0.34 34.02 50.87
CA LEU A 6 0.60 34.51 49.53
C LEU A 6 1.38 33.51 48.66
N PHE A 7 2.00 32.51 49.28
CA PHE A 7 2.80 31.50 48.54
C PHE A 7 1.98 30.75 47.48
N TRP A 8 0.86 30.16 47.84
CA TRP A 8 0.04 29.41 46.94
C TRP A 8 -0.54 30.22 45.76
N PRO A 9 -1.10 31.43 46.00
CA PRO A 9 -1.55 32.29 44.91
C PRO A 9 -0.42 32.65 43.92
N ILE A 10 0.77 32.99 44.42
CA ILE A 10 1.92 33.31 43.56
C ILE A 10 2.39 32.08 42.79
N PHE A 11 2.47 30.92 43.45
CA PHE A 11 2.84 29.65 42.80
C PHE A 11 1.86 29.31 41.69
N PHE A 12 0.55 29.35 41.95
CA PHE A 12 -0.43 29.08 40.89
C PHE A 12 -0.42 30.09 39.76
N ALA A 13 -0.19 31.37 40.06
CA ALA A 13 -0.05 32.40 39.02
C ALA A 13 1.15 32.14 38.10
N GLN A 14 2.31 31.81 38.69
CA GLN A 14 3.52 31.45 37.91
C GLN A 14 3.31 30.16 37.13
N TYR A 15 2.68 29.15 37.72
CA TYR A 15 2.36 27.90 37.02
C TYR A 15 1.42 28.13 35.84
N TYR A 16 0.36 28.94 36.01
CA TYR A 16 -0.52 29.32 34.91
C TYR A 16 0.21 30.09 33.79
N SER A 17 1.03 31.03 34.14
CA SER A 17 1.82 31.80 33.18
C SER A 17 2.81 30.90 32.40
N ALA A 18 3.40 29.91 33.06
CA ALA A 18 4.27 28.94 32.41
C ALA A 18 3.46 28.03 31.45
N LEU A 19 2.28 27.52 31.89
CA LEU A 19 1.40 26.74 31.03
C LEU A 19 0.90 27.52 29.80
N GLU A 20 0.53 28.79 30.00
CA GLU A 20 0.11 29.66 28.90
C GLU A 20 1.24 29.86 27.87
N SER A 21 2.45 30.07 28.34
CA SER A 21 3.64 30.20 27.49
C SER A 21 3.90 28.91 26.68
N ILE A 22 3.81 27.74 27.33
CA ILE A 22 3.95 26.44 26.69
C ILE A 22 2.85 26.24 25.65
N ALA A 23 1.59 26.55 26.00
CA ALA A 23 0.45 26.42 25.11
C ALA A 23 0.61 27.29 23.84
N VAL A 24 1.11 28.52 23.98
CA VAL A 24 1.40 29.40 22.83
C VAL A 24 2.48 28.79 21.95
N VAL A 25 3.57 28.27 22.52
CA VAL A 25 4.64 27.62 21.74
C VAL A 25 4.09 26.40 20.99
N VAL A 26 3.32 25.56 21.68
CA VAL A 26 2.70 24.37 21.05
C VAL A 26 1.74 24.78 19.94
N ALA A 27 0.91 25.81 20.17
CA ALA A 27 -0.02 26.33 19.16
C ALA A 27 0.72 26.85 17.92
N VAL A 28 1.84 27.55 18.11
CA VAL A 28 2.68 28.04 16.99
C VAL A 28 3.30 26.87 16.23
N LEU A 29 3.80 25.83 16.91
CA LEU A 29 4.36 24.65 16.27
C LEU A 29 3.29 23.88 15.47
N ILE A 30 2.08 23.71 16.03
CA ILE A 30 0.95 23.10 15.32
C ILE A 30 0.58 23.94 14.09
N MET A 31 0.51 25.26 14.23
CA MET A 31 0.19 26.15 13.12
C MET A 31 1.24 26.03 11.99
N ILE A 32 2.53 25.98 12.32
CA ILE A 32 3.61 25.79 11.34
C ILE A 32 3.46 24.44 10.63
N SER A 33 3.19 23.37 11.37
CA SER A 33 2.96 22.04 10.80
C SER A 33 1.74 22.00 9.88
N SER A 34 0.67 22.73 10.21
CA SER A 34 -0.55 22.79 9.42
C SER A 34 -0.41 23.56 8.10
N PHE A 35 0.67 24.31 7.89
CA PHE A 35 0.93 24.94 6.58
C PHE A 35 1.22 23.92 5.48
N ASP A 36 1.83 22.78 5.83
CA ASP A 36 2.07 21.69 4.87
C ASP A 36 0.76 21.10 4.39
N ASP A 37 -0.15 20.80 5.31
CA ASP A 37 -1.49 20.28 4.99
C ASP A 37 -2.29 21.28 4.15
N LEU A 38 -2.25 22.56 4.52
CA LEU A 38 -2.92 23.63 3.76
C LEU A 38 -2.38 23.73 2.33
N PHE A 39 -1.06 23.60 2.15
CA PHE A 39 -0.44 23.59 0.82
C PHE A 39 -0.93 22.39 0.00
N ILE A 40 -0.95 21.20 0.59
CA ILE A 40 -1.42 19.97 -0.06
C ILE A 40 -2.89 20.13 -0.48
N ASP A 41 -3.75 20.63 0.40
CA ASP A 41 -5.16 20.89 0.11
C ASP A 41 -5.36 21.91 -1.01
N ALA A 42 -4.71 23.05 -0.92
CA ALA A 42 -4.80 24.10 -1.93
C ALA A 42 -4.32 23.61 -3.30
N TRP A 43 -3.23 22.85 -3.34
CA TRP A 43 -2.70 22.28 -4.57
C TRP A 43 -3.64 21.23 -5.17
N TYR A 44 -4.13 20.30 -4.34
CA TYR A 44 -5.06 19.25 -4.76
C TYR A 44 -6.32 19.84 -5.39
N TRP A 45 -7.00 20.73 -4.69
CA TRP A 45 -8.25 21.34 -5.19
C TRP A 45 -8.01 22.20 -6.43
N THR A 46 -6.93 22.96 -6.47
CA THR A 46 -6.56 23.75 -7.66
C THR A 46 -6.35 22.86 -8.87
N ARG A 47 -5.59 21.77 -8.68
CA ARG A 47 -5.34 20.78 -9.73
C ARG A 47 -6.65 20.13 -10.22
N GLU A 48 -7.51 19.69 -9.30
CA GLU A 48 -8.78 19.05 -9.67
C GLU A 48 -9.74 20.01 -10.40
N ILE A 49 -9.80 21.27 -9.99
CA ILE A 49 -10.60 22.32 -10.66
C ILE A 49 -10.05 22.54 -12.07
N ILE A 50 -8.75 22.78 -12.22
CA ILE A 50 -8.12 23.00 -13.54
C ILE A 50 -8.34 21.79 -14.44
N ARG A 51 -8.14 20.58 -13.91
CA ARG A 51 -8.33 19.32 -14.63
C ARG A 51 -9.78 19.16 -15.10
N LYS A 52 -10.76 19.43 -14.24
CA LYS A 52 -12.19 19.37 -14.57
C LYS A 52 -12.56 20.33 -15.70
N PHE A 53 -12.04 21.56 -15.68
CA PHE A 53 -12.27 22.53 -16.76
C PHE A 53 -11.55 22.14 -18.06
N ARG A 54 -10.29 21.70 -17.97
CA ARG A 54 -9.48 21.32 -19.12
C ARG A 54 -10.07 20.11 -19.86
N PHE A 55 -10.41 19.05 -19.12
CA PHE A 55 -10.95 17.84 -19.74
C PHE A 55 -12.42 17.93 -20.14
N ARG A 56 -13.19 18.81 -19.52
CA ARG A 56 -14.57 19.05 -19.95
C ARG A 56 -14.65 19.64 -21.36
N ASN A 57 -13.62 20.38 -21.77
CA ASN A 57 -13.58 21.10 -23.05
C ASN A 57 -12.62 20.42 -24.07
N ASP A 58 -12.10 19.25 -23.76
CA ASP A 58 -11.19 18.51 -24.66
C ASP A 58 -11.92 17.32 -25.28
N ASP A 59 -12.35 17.49 -26.53
CA ASP A 59 -13.03 16.44 -27.30
C ASP A 59 -12.16 15.19 -27.55
N ASN A 60 -10.84 15.30 -27.35
CA ASN A 60 -9.88 14.20 -27.51
C ASN A 60 -9.63 13.44 -26.20
N TYR A 61 -10.07 13.95 -25.06
CA TYR A 61 -9.91 13.26 -23.79
C TYR A 61 -10.86 12.08 -23.70
N ARG A 62 -10.28 10.88 -23.66
CA ARG A 62 -11.01 9.64 -23.40
C ARG A 62 -10.44 8.98 -22.16
N PRO A 63 -11.25 8.81 -21.12
CA PRO A 63 -10.81 8.04 -19.95
C PRO A 63 -10.51 6.60 -20.36
N LEU A 64 -9.52 5.99 -19.70
CA LEU A 64 -9.19 4.59 -19.89
C LEU A 64 -10.38 3.72 -19.48
N THR A 65 -10.77 2.78 -20.33
CA THR A 65 -11.88 1.86 -20.07
C THR A 65 -11.39 0.47 -19.69
N PRO A 66 -12.21 -0.33 -18.97
CA PRO A 66 -11.87 -1.71 -18.63
C PRO A 66 -11.59 -2.57 -19.88
N GLU A 67 -12.28 -2.33 -21.00
CA GLU A 67 -12.11 -3.06 -22.26
C GLU A 67 -10.71 -2.87 -22.82
N GLN A 68 -10.22 -1.62 -22.85
CA GLN A 68 -8.86 -1.30 -23.33
C GLN A 68 -7.76 -1.97 -22.48
N ILE A 69 -8.03 -2.16 -21.18
CA ILE A 69 -7.11 -2.87 -20.29
C ILE A 69 -7.13 -4.38 -20.58
N LYS A 70 -8.31 -4.94 -20.88
CA LYS A 70 -8.50 -6.37 -21.16
C LYS A 70 -7.96 -6.81 -22.54
N GLU A 71 -7.94 -5.92 -23.52
CA GLU A 71 -7.49 -6.23 -24.89
C GLU A 71 -5.98 -6.48 -24.99
N ARG A 72 -5.21 -6.07 -23.98
CA ARG A 72 -3.75 -6.23 -24.04
C ARG A 72 -3.35 -7.67 -23.75
N GLU A 73 -2.44 -8.20 -24.56
CA GLU A 73 -1.81 -9.51 -24.36
C GLU A 73 -1.17 -9.61 -22.96
N GLU A 74 -1.44 -10.70 -22.26
CA GLU A 74 -0.96 -10.94 -20.92
C GLU A 74 0.51 -11.33 -20.91
N GLN A 75 1.35 -10.51 -20.27
CA GLN A 75 2.74 -10.83 -19.95
C GLN A 75 2.81 -11.66 -18.66
N HIS A 76 3.90 -12.37 -18.44
CA HIS A 76 4.11 -13.05 -17.15
C HIS A 76 4.31 -12.03 -16.04
N LEU A 77 3.56 -12.18 -14.95
CA LEU A 77 3.66 -11.34 -13.75
C LEU A 77 3.96 -12.18 -12.52
N ALA A 78 4.80 -11.68 -11.63
CA ALA A 78 5.03 -12.28 -10.32
C ALA A 78 4.30 -11.47 -9.25
N ILE A 79 3.72 -12.16 -8.28
CA ILE A 79 3.18 -11.55 -7.05
C ILE A 79 4.07 -12.01 -5.90
N MET A 80 4.60 -11.08 -5.13
CA MET A 80 5.39 -11.38 -3.93
C MET A 80 4.60 -11.01 -2.67
N VAL A 81 4.57 -11.95 -1.73
CA VAL A 81 3.87 -11.81 -0.44
C VAL A 81 4.82 -12.22 0.66
N PRO A 82 5.31 -11.30 1.49
CA PRO A 82 6.06 -11.64 2.69
C PRO A 82 5.08 -12.13 3.76
N ALA A 83 5.41 -13.21 4.47
CA ALA A 83 4.55 -13.78 5.50
C ALA A 83 5.36 -14.14 6.76
N TRP A 84 4.96 -13.58 7.90
CA TRP A 84 5.45 -13.90 9.23
C TRP A 84 4.30 -13.96 10.22
N LEU A 85 4.03 -15.16 10.78
CA LEU A 85 2.91 -15.46 11.67
C LEU A 85 1.51 -15.20 11.05
N GLU A 86 1.41 -15.35 9.72
CA GLU A 86 0.21 -15.06 8.93
C GLU A 86 -0.69 -16.31 8.71
N TYR A 87 -0.51 -17.34 9.53
CA TYR A 87 -1.23 -18.62 9.40
C TYR A 87 -2.76 -18.49 9.44
N ASP A 88 -3.28 -17.44 10.07
CA ASP A 88 -4.74 -17.23 10.20
C ASP A 88 -5.35 -16.60 8.92
N VAL A 89 -4.57 -15.89 8.11
CA VAL A 89 -5.07 -15.05 6.98
C VAL A 89 -4.53 -15.48 5.63
N ILE A 90 -3.30 -15.99 5.54
CA ILE A 90 -2.60 -16.26 4.27
C ILE A 90 -3.37 -17.23 3.36
N ALA A 91 -4.02 -18.24 3.92
CA ALA A 91 -4.77 -19.20 3.14
C ALA A 91 -6.00 -18.57 2.49
N GLN A 92 -6.73 -17.74 3.23
CA GLN A 92 -7.91 -17.03 2.73
C GLN A 92 -7.51 -16.01 1.66
N MET A 93 -6.43 -15.28 1.86
CA MET A 93 -5.89 -14.34 0.88
C MET A 93 -5.56 -15.03 -0.44
N ILE A 94 -4.83 -16.16 -0.40
CA ILE A 94 -4.48 -16.94 -1.60
C ILE A 94 -5.73 -17.49 -2.29
N GLU A 95 -6.70 -18.04 -1.56
CA GLU A 95 -7.94 -18.52 -2.13
C GLU A 95 -8.74 -17.41 -2.80
N SER A 96 -8.87 -16.25 -2.14
CA SER A 96 -9.56 -15.08 -2.69
C SER A 96 -8.85 -14.57 -3.94
N MET A 97 -7.53 -14.42 -3.90
CA MET A 97 -6.70 -13.97 -5.03
C MET A 97 -6.92 -14.87 -6.25
N VAL A 98 -6.77 -16.20 -6.10
CA VAL A 98 -6.89 -17.15 -7.21
C VAL A 98 -8.31 -17.22 -7.75
N ALA A 99 -9.32 -17.07 -6.90
CA ALA A 99 -10.72 -17.07 -7.32
C ALA A 99 -11.15 -15.78 -8.04
N THR A 100 -10.47 -14.66 -7.71
CA THR A 100 -10.91 -13.33 -8.15
C THR A 100 -10.17 -12.83 -9.38
N LEU A 101 -8.88 -13.11 -9.51
CA LEU A 101 -8.04 -12.54 -10.57
C LEU A 101 -8.46 -13.04 -11.97
N ASP A 102 -8.82 -12.11 -12.85
CA ASP A 102 -9.02 -12.35 -14.28
C ASP A 102 -7.68 -12.20 -15.04
N TYR A 103 -6.73 -13.10 -14.73
CA TYR A 103 -5.40 -13.12 -15.34
C TYR A 103 -4.85 -14.55 -15.31
N ARG A 104 -4.18 -15.00 -16.38
CA ARG A 104 -3.70 -16.38 -16.51
C ARG A 104 -2.22 -16.54 -16.27
N ASN A 105 -1.42 -15.56 -16.73
CA ASN A 105 0.03 -15.64 -16.78
C ASN A 105 0.67 -15.03 -15.52
N TYR A 106 0.38 -15.57 -14.34
CA TYR A 106 1.00 -15.10 -13.10
C TYR A 106 1.51 -16.23 -12.22
N THR A 107 2.46 -15.90 -11.35
CA THR A 107 2.99 -16.79 -10.32
C THR A 107 3.06 -16.03 -8.99
N VAL A 108 2.60 -16.67 -7.92
CA VAL A 108 2.60 -16.11 -6.57
C VAL A 108 3.78 -16.71 -5.81
N PHE A 109 4.59 -15.86 -5.20
CA PHE A 109 5.73 -16.24 -4.37
C PHE A 109 5.48 -15.76 -2.94
N VAL A 110 5.35 -16.70 -2.01
CA VAL A 110 5.12 -16.42 -0.59
C VAL A 110 6.41 -16.71 0.17
N GLY A 111 7.00 -15.67 0.75
CA GLY A 111 8.18 -15.77 1.61
C GLY A 111 7.80 -16.21 3.02
N THR A 112 8.41 -17.28 3.53
CA THR A 112 8.16 -17.80 4.89
C THR A 112 9.48 -18.10 5.59
N TYR A 113 9.55 -17.81 6.89
CA TYR A 113 10.73 -18.10 7.71
C TYR A 113 10.76 -19.56 8.19
N VAL A 114 11.96 -20.13 8.31
CA VAL A 114 12.14 -21.54 8.68
C VAL A 114 11.55 -21.90 10.04
N ASN A 115 11.46 -20.96 10.97
CA ASN A 115 10.92 -21.14 12.32
C ASN A 115 9.41 -20.86 12.45
N ASP A 116 8.72 -20.44 11.36
CA ASP A 116 7.27 -20.20 11.36
C ASP A 116 6.51 -21.41 10.78
N HIS A 117 6.50 -22.51 11.53
CA HIS A 117 5.93 -23.77 11.08
C HIS A 117 4.43 -23.68 10.73
N ARG A 118 3.66 -22.86 11.45
CA ARG A 118 2.22 -22.73 11.21
C ARG A 118 1.91 -22.06 9.86
N THR A 119 2.59 -20.96 9.55
CA THR A 119 2.45 -20.28 8.25
C THR A 119 2.97 -21.17 7.11
N ILE A 120 4.08 -21.89 7.33
CA ILE A 120 4.61 -22.87 6.37
C ILE A 120 3.56 -23.93 6.04
N GLU A 121 2.92 -24.54 7.05
CA GLU A 121 1.90 -25.57 6.85
C GLU A 121 0.73 -25.07 5.99
N GLU A 122 0.24 -23.87 6.23
CA GLU A 122 -0.84 -23.27 5.47
C GLU A 122 -0.41 -22.97 4.02
N VAL A 123 0.75 -22.37 3.80
CA VAL A 123 1.26 -22.08 2.46
C VAL A 123 1.50 -23.38 1.68
N GLU A 124 2.06 -24.43 2.32
CA GLU A 124 2.25 -25.73 1.67
C GLU A 124 0.91 -26.43 1.36
N ARG A 125 -0.10 -26.26 2.21
CA ARG A 125 -1.46 -26.71 1.94
C ARG A 125 -2.03 -26.06 0.68
N MET A 126 -1.87 -24.74 0.54
CA MET A 126 -2.30 -23.98 -0.61
C MET A 126 -1.49 -24.33 -1.87
N ARG A 127 -0.17 -24.52 -1.76
CA ARG A 127 0.70 -24.89 -2.87
C ARG A 127 0.32 -26.24 -3.52
N ARG A 128 -0.18 -27.19 -2.72
CA ARG A 128 -0.70 -28.46 -3.26
C ARG A 128 -1.97 -28.28 -4.08
N ARG A 129 -2.74 -27.23 -3.79
CA ARG A 129 -4.01 -26.95 -4.47
C ARG A 129 -3.84 -26.04 -5.71
N TYR A 130 -2.91 -25.09 -5.63
CA TYR A 130 -2.72 -24.06 -6.65
C TYR A 130 -1.33 -24.15 -7.29
N LYS A 131 -1.27 -24.51 -8.58
CA LYS A 131 -0.01 -24.73 -9.31
C LYS A 131 0.82 -23.47 -9.50
N GLN A 132 0.20 -22.30 -9.51
CA GLN A 132 0.86 -21.00 -9.63
C GLN A 132 1.49 -20.51 -8.33
N LEU A 133 1.27 -21.18 -7.20
CA LEU A 133 1.84 -20.80 -5.91
C LEU A 133 3.21 -21.44 -5.70
N ARG A 134 4.15 -20.64 -5.23
CA ARG A 134 5.51 -21.05 -4.82
C ARG A 134 5.78 -20.56 -3.40
N ARG A 135 6.25 -21.43 -2.55
CA ARG A 135 6.80 -21.04 -1.25
C ARG A 135 8.29 -20.72 -1.42
N VAL A 136 8.71 -19.60 -0.89
CA VAL A 136 10.12 -19.21 -0.79
C VAL A 136 10.54 -19.33 0.66
N GLU A 137 11.60 -20.08 0.90
CA GLU A 137 12.16 -20.25 2.23
C GLU A 137 13.16 -19.12 2.52
N VAL A 138 12.93 -18.39 3.59
CA VAL A 138 13.92 -17.49 4.19
C VAL A 138 14.79 -18.36 5.11
N PRO A 139 16.10 -18.53 4.83
CA PRO A 139 16.91 -19.62 5.41
C PRO A 139 17.41 -19.37 6.82
N HIS A 140 16.90 -18.39 7.52
CA HIS A 140 17.22 -18.05 8.91
C HIS A 140 15.94 -17.78 9.71
N ASP A 141 16.07 -17.74 11.02
CA ASP A 141 14.96 -17.52 11.92
C ASP A 141 14.44 -16.06 11.82
N GLY A 142 13.11 -15.94 11.84
CA GLY A 142 12.40 -14.68 12.05
C GLY A 142 12.11 -14.42 13.55
N PRO A 143 11.61 -13.21 13.87
CA PRO A 143 11.34 -12.12 12.96
C PRO A 143 12.59 -11.35 12.52
N THR A 144 12.56 -10.84 11.29
CA THR A 144 13.49 -9.84 10.80
C THR A 144 12.70 -8.61 10.29
N CYS A 145 13.23 -7.86 9.36
CA CYS A 145 12.45 -6.80 8.71
C CYS A 145 11.76 -7.33 7.41
N LYS A 146 10.69 -6.67 6.98
CA LYS A 146 9.96 -6.99 5.73
C LYS A 146 10.90 -7.02 4.51
N ALA A 147 11.83 -6.06 4.45
CA ALA A 147 12.82 -5.94 3.37
C ALA A 147 13.66 -7.22 3.17
N ASP A 148 14.05 -7.86 4.25
CA ASP A 148 14.84 -9.10 4.21
C ASP A 148 14.05 -10.23 3.53
N CYS A 149 12.83 -10.47 3.96
CA CYS A 149 11.95 -11.46 3.32
C CYS A 149 11.74 -11.14 1.81
N LEU A 150 11.48 -9.87 1.47
CA LEU A 150 11.28 -9.43 0.10
C LEU A 150 12.52 -9.66 -0.77
N ASN A 151 13.72 -9.45 -0.24
CA ASN A 151 14.96 -9.71 -0.96
C ASN A 151 15.13 -11.20 -1.30
N TRP A 152 14.81 -12.10 -0.36
CA TRP A 152 14.80 -13.54 -0.63
C TRP A 152 13.76 -13.94 -1.69
N VAL A 153 12.58 -13.35 -1.61
CA VAL A 153 11.51 -13.60 -2.61
C VAL A 153 11.93 -13.14 -3.99
N ILE A 154 12.55 -11.97 -4.13
CA ILE A 154 13.03 -11.47 -5.44
C ILE A 154 14.12 -12.38 -6.02
N GLN A 155 15.05 -12.84 -5.21
CA GLN A 155 16.07 -13.77 -5.68
C GLN A 155 15.45 -15.09 -6.15
N ALA A 156 14.43 -15.59 -5.44
CA ALA A 156 13.70 -16.79 -5.85
C ALA A 156 12.90 -16.56 -7.15
N ILE A 157 12.35 -15.37 -7.37
CA ILE A 157 11.68 -14.99 -8.63
C ILE A 157 12.68 -15.05 -9.80
N PHE A 158 13.84 -14.43 -9.67
CA PHE A 158 14.86 -14.45 -10.72
C PHE A 158 15.42 -15.85 -10.97
N LEU A 159 15.58 -16.66 -9.93
CA LEU A 159 15.97 -18.06 -10.09
C LEU A 159 14.89 -18.86 -10.83
N HIS A 160 13.63 -18.62 -10.53
CA HIS A 160 12.51 -19.25 -11.21
C HIS A 160 12.44 -18.87 -12.70
N GLU A 161 12.71 -17.60 -13.06
CA GLU A 161 12.81 -17.17 -14.46
C GLU A 161 13.83 -18.02 -15.22
N GLN A 162 15.02 -18.19 -14.64
CA GLN A 162 16.09 -18.98 -15.26
C GLN A 162 15.72 -20.46 -15.42
N GLN A 163 15.09 -21.05 -14.42
CA GLN A 163 14.70 -22.47 -14.42
C GLN A 163 13.55 -22.75 -15.39
N ALA A 164 12.57 -21.85 -15.46
CA ALA A 164 11.38 -22.02 -16.28
C ALA A 164 11.55 -21.50 -17.72
N GLY A 165 12.61 -20.75 -18.00
CA GLY A 165 12.84 -20.11 -19.29
C GLY A 165 11.82 -19.03 -19.63
N ILE A 166 11.32 -18.31 -18.61
CA ILE A 166 10.35 -17.22 -18.75
C ILE A 166 10.95 -15.93 -18.19
N GLU A 167 10.37 -14.80 -18.56
CA GLU A 167 10.67 -13.50 -17.94
C GLU A 167 9.39 -12.89 -17.40
N PHE A 168 9.43 -12.42 -16.13
CA PHE A 168 8.34 -11.63 -15.58
C PHE A 168 8.48 -10.18 -16.04
N ALA A 169 7.41 -9.61 -16.60
CA ALA A 169 7.38 -8.20 -16.99
C ALA A 169 7.44 -7.27 -15.76
N GLY A 170 6.90 -7.72 -14.66
CA GLY A 170 6.91 -7.02 -13.38
C GLY A 170 6.63 -7.92 -12.19
N VAL A 171 6.97 -7.40 -11.01
CA VAL A 171 6.75 -8.02 -9.71
C VAL A 171 5.86 -7.11 -8.87
N ILE A 172 4.79 -7.66 -8.34
CA ILE A 172 3.76 -6.94 -7.60
C ILE A 172 3.89 -7.29 -6.12
N LEU A 173 3.93 -6.28 -5.28
CA LEU A 173 3.99 -6.44 -3.83
C LEU A 173 2.60 -6.35 -3.22
N HIS A 174 2.23 -7.39 -2.51
CA HIS A 174 1.03 -7.47 -1.67
C HIS A 174 1.36 -7.98 -0.27
N ASP A 175 0.54 -7.60 0.68
CA ASP A 175 0.54 -8.15 2.03
C ASP A 175 -0.50 -9.28 2.15
N SER A 176 -0.42 -10.05 3.23
CA SER A 176 -1.27 -11.22 3.48
C SER A 176 -2.75 -10.90 3.70
N GLU A 177 -3.10 -9.64 3.87
CA GLU A 177 -4.45 -9.12 4.12
C GLU A 177 -5.06 -8.35 2.94
N ASP A 178 -4.38 -8.33 1.79
CA ASP A 178 -4.87 -7.58 0.64
C ASP A 178 -5.98 -8.32 -0.11
N VAL A 179 -6.98 -7.57 -0.54
CA VAL A 179 -8.07 -8.04 -1.38
C VAL A 179 -7.92 -7.44 -2.78
N LEU A 180 -7.67 -8.31 -3.76
CA LEU A 180 -7.37 -7.91 -5.13
C LEU A 180 -8.64 -7.83 -5.98
N HIS A 181 -8.66 -6.87 -6.90
CA HIS A 181 -9.73 -6.78 -7.89
C HIS A 181 -9.38 -7.59 -9.16
N PRO A 182 -10.37 -8.17 -9.89
CA PRO A 182 -10.12 -8.95 -11.11
C PRO A 182 -9.28 -8.24 -12.17
N LEU A 183 -9.38 -6.93 -12.28
CA LEU A 183 -8.67 -6.12 -13.28
C LEU A 183 -7.27 -5.66 -12.84
N GLU A 184 -6.87 -5.92 -11.61
CA GLU A 184 -5.64 -5.35 -11.06
C GLU A 184 -4.39 -5.74 -11.86
N LEU A 185 -4.17 -7.04 -12.09
CA LEU A 185 -3.03 -7.50 -12.88
C LEU A 185 -3.10 -7.03 -14.34
N LYS A 186 -4.29 -6.93 -14.91
CA LYS A 186 -4.48 -6.39 -16.26
C LYS A 186 -4.10 -4.92 -16.33
N PHE A 187 -4.40 -4.15 -15.28
CA PHE A 187 -4.03 -2.75 -15.21
C PHE A 187 -2.52 -2.56 -15.06
N PHE A 188 -1.86 -3.35 -14.22
CA PHE A 188 -0.40 -3.37 -14.15
C PHE A 188 0.22 -3.75 -15.50
N ASN A 189 -0.26 -4.81 -16.13
CA ASN A 189 0.18 -5.25 -17.45
C ASN A 189 0.04 -4.16 -18.52
N TYR A 190 -1.02 -3.35 -18.44
CA TYR A 190 -1.24 -2.23 -19.35
C TYR A 190 -0.22 -1.09 -19.16
N LEU A 191 0.21 -0.82 -17.92
CA LEU A 191 1.09 0.30 -17.58
C LEU A 191 2.59 -0.04 -17.66
N LEU A 192 2.99 -1.29 -17.36
CA LEU A 192 4.38 -1.75 -17.25
C LEU A 192 5.31 -1.37 -18.41
N PRO A 193 4.90 -1.42 -19.69
CA PRO A 193 5.79 -1.04 -20.78
C PRO A 193 6.20 0.44 -20.81
N ARG A 194 5.50 1.27 -20.02
CA ARG A 194 5.71 2.72 -19.98
C ARG A 194 6.20 3.22 -18.64
N LYS A 195 6.06 2.40 -17.59
CA LYS A 195 6.34 2.75 -16.20
C LYS A 195 7.19 1.68 -15.54
N ASP A 196 8.10 2.12 -14.69
CA ASP A 196 9.03 1.27 -13.97
C ASP A 196 8.52 0.91 -12.57
N MET A 197 7.79 1.84 -11.94
CA MET A 197 7.08 1.61 -10.70
C MET A 197 5.65 2.15 -10.82
N ILE A 198 4.70 1.34 -10.44
CA ILE A 198 3.27 1.67 -10.49
C ILE A 198 2.73 1.47 -9.10
N GLN A 199 2.29 2.54 -8.45
CA GLN A 199 1.60 2.50 -7.17
C GLN A 199 0.11 2.67 -7.39
N LEU A 200 -0.68 1.71 -6.93
CA LEU A 200 -2.14 1.87 -6.87
C LEU A 200 -2.53 2.60 -5.58
N PRO A 201 -3.62 3.38 -5.60
CA PRO A 201 -4.28 3.77 -4.36
C PRO A 201 -4.73 2.50 -3.63
N VAL A 202 -4.55 2.50 -2.32
CA VAL A 202 -5.05 1.44 -1.46
C VAL A 202 -6.16 2.01 -0.59
N ALA A 203 -7.28 1.33 -0.49
CA ALA A 203 -8.37 1.70 0.38
C ALA A 203 -8.58 0.64 1.45
N SER A 204 -9.00 1.08 2.62
CA SER A 204 -9.39 0.19 3.70
C SER A 204 -10.82 -0.29 3.53
N LEU A 205 -11.11 -1.54 3.90
CA LEU A 205 -12.47 -2.03 4.07
C LEU A 205 -13.12 -1.38 5.29
N GLU A 206 -14.45 -1.20 5.21
CA GLU A 206 -15.23 -0.63 6.30
C GLU A 206 -15.12 -1.48 7.57
N ARG A 207 -14.90 -0.81 8.72
CA ARG A 207 -14.86 -1.41 10.06
C ARG A 207 -16.11 -1.04 10.85
N GLU A 208 -16.30 -1.71 11.98
CA GLU A 208 -17.42 -1.42 12.87
C GLU A 208 -17.24 -0.03 13.51
N TRP A 209 -18.33 0.73 13.63
CA TRP A 209 -18.32 2.13 14.09
C TRP A 209 -17.69 2.34 15.48
N TYR A 210 -17.62 1.32 16.31
CA TYR A 210 -17.03 1.37 17.66
C TYR A 210 -15.52 1.10 17.68
N GLU A 211 -14.94 0.69 16.57
CA GLU A 211 -13.49 0.47 16.43
C GLU A 211 -12.78 1.80 16.12
N LEU A 212 -12.82 2.73 17.05
CA LEU A 212 -12.40 4.12 16.84
C LEU A 212 -10.93 4.25 16.42
N VAL A 213 -10.04 3.43 16.98
CA VAL A 213 -8.60 3.46 16.63
C VAL A 213 -8.41 3.04 15.18
N ALA A 214 -9.04 1.95 14.76
CA ALA A 214 -9.01 1.50 13.38
C ALA A 214 -9.62 2.56 12.44
N GLY A 215 -10.72 3.21 12.85
CA GLY A 215 -11.36 4.29 12.08
C GLY A 215 -10.43 5.48 11.83
N VAL A 216 -9.73 5.97 12.85
CA VAL A 216 -8.75 7.08 12.68
C VAL A 216 -7.63 6.67 11.74
N TYR A 217 -7.10 5.46 11.88
CA TYR A 217 -6.05 4.97 10.97
C TYR A 217 -6.55 4.84 9.52
N MET A 218 -7.79 4.39 9.33
CA MET A 218 -8.42 4.31 8.01
C MET A 218 -8.57 5.68 7.35
N ASP A 219 -9.00 6.69 8.13
CA ASP A 219 -9.17 8.07 7.64
C ASP A 219 -7.81 8.66 7.22
N GLU A 220 -6.78 8.51 8.05
CA GLU A 220 -5.42 8.96 7.75
C GLU A 220 -4.85 8.26 6.49
N PHE A 221 -5.04 6.95 6.41
CA PHE A 221 -4.61 6.17 5.25
C PHE A 221 -5.34 6.55 3.97
N ALA A 222 -6.65 6.81 4.07
CA ALA A 222 -7.47 7.26 2.94
C ALA A 222 -7.05 8.64 2.46
N GLU A 223 -6.79 9.58 3.36
CA GLU A 223 -6.29 10.92 3.03
C GLU A 223 -4.95 10.85 2.29
N TRP A 224 -4.02 10.06 2.83
CA TRP A 224 -2.72 9.81 2.21
C TRP A 224 -2.85 9.30 0.76
N HIS A 225 -3.63 8.25 0.54
CA HIS A 225 -3.79 7.63 -0.78
C HIS A 225 -4.71 8.42 -1.73
N ALA A 226 -5.70 9.15 -1.23
CA ALA A 226 -6.61 9.90 -2.08
C ALA A 226 -6.08 11.27 -2.50
N LYS A 227 -5.23 11.88 -1.67
CA LYS A 227 -4.82 13.28 -1.83
C LYS A 227 -3.29 13.46 -1.87
N ASP A 228 -2.57 13.03 -0.83
CA ASP A 228 -1.15 13.35 -0.68
C ASP A 228 -0.28 12.76 -1.77
N LEU A 229 -0.45 11.47 -2.08
CA LEU A 229 0.30 10.82 -3.16
C LEU A 229 0.00 11.44 -4.53
N VAL A 230 -1.23 11.89 -4.76
CA VAL A 230 -1.63 12.62 -5.99
C VAL A 230 -0.90 13.96 -6.09
N VAL A 231 -0.82 14.70 -4.98
CA VAL A 231 -0.10 15.98 -4.92
C VAL A 231 1.40 15.76 -5.10
N ARG A 232 1.98 14.78 -4.40
CA ARG A 232 3.41 14.44 -4.53
C ARG A 232 3.77 14.13 -5.98
N GLU A 233 3.04 13.23 -6.63
CA GLU A 233 3.28 12.94 -8.04
C GLU A 233 3.22 14.20 -8.91
N SER A 234 2.21 15.05 -8.69
CA SER A 234 2.02 16.26 -9.51
C SER A 234 3.10 17.32 -9.32
N VAL A 235 3.72 17.38 -8.13
CA VAL A 235 4.78 18.35 -7.78
C VAL A 235 6.17 17.81 -8.13
N THR A 236 6.46 16.55 -7.78
CA THR A 236 7.80 15.97 -7.92
C THR A 236 7.97 15.12 -9.18
N GLY A 237 6.88 14.71 -9.83
CA GLY A 237 6.91 13.76 -10.94
C GLY A 237 7.23 12.32 -10.53
N THR A 238 7.32 12.05 -9.24
CA THR A 238 7.65 10.73 -8.66
C THR A 238 6.67 10.34 -7.56
N VAL A 239 6.56 9.05 -7.31
CA VAL A 239 5.70 8.49 -6.25
C VAL A 239 6.54 7.56 -5.39
N PRO A 240 6.45 7.62 -4.05
CA PRO A 240 6.99 6.57 -3.21
C PRO A 240 6.18 5.28 -3.36
N SER A 241 6.77 4.14 -3.04
CA SER A 241 6.00 2.91 -2.82
C SER A 241 5.30 3.00 -1.46
N ALA A 242 4.10 2.46 -1.36
CA ALA A 242 3.35 2.36 -0.11
C ALA A 242 3.48 0.96 0.53
N GLY A 243 4.41 0.13 0.06
CA GLY A 243 4.65 -1.20 0.60
C GLY A 243 3.57 -2.23 0.25
N VAL A 244 2.53 -1.83 -0.51
CA VAL A 244 1.39 -2.67 -0.93
C VAL A 244 0.74 -2.08 -2.18
N GLY A 245 0.17 -2.94 -3.02
CA GLY A 245 -0.42 -2.49 -4.30
C GLY A 245 0.60 -1.79 -5.21
N THR A 246 1.86 -2.19 -5.11
CA THR A 246 2.98 -1.63 -5.89
C THR A 246 3.47 -2.67 -6.89
N CYS A 247 3.60 -2.26 -8.13
CA CYS A 247 4.24 -3.08 -9.16
C CYS A 247 5.56 -2.47 -9.59
N PHE A 248 6.62 -3.26 -9.55
CA PHE A 248 7.95 -2.91 -10.04
C PHE A 248 8.20 -3.60 -11.39
N SER A 249 8.65 -2.87 -12.40
CA SER A 249 9.11 -3.50 -13.63
C SER A 249 10.35 -4.36 -13.36
N ARG A 250 10.55 -5.42 -14.16
CA ARG A 250 11.77 -6.22 -14.08
C ARG A 250 13.03 -5.35 -14.20
N ARG A 251 13.00 -4.36 -15.10
CA ARG A 251 14.10 -3.41 -15.27
C ARG A 251 14.41 -2.63 -14.01
N ALA A 252 13.38 -2.17 -13.28
CA ALA A 252 13.55 -1.45 -12.03
C ALA A 252 14.23 -2.32 -10.96
N LEU A 253 13.76 -3.55 -10.76
CA LEU A 253 14.34 -4.47 -9.79
C LEU A 253 15.79 -4.85 -10.11
N LEU A 254 16.11 -5.08 -11.38
CA LEU A 254 17.49 -5.35 -11.79
C LEU A 254 18.41 -4.14 -11.58
N ALA A 255 17.93 -2.92 -11.84
CA ALA A 255 18.69 -1.71 -11.58
C ALA A 255 18.95 -1.49 -10.07
N LEU A 256 17.95 -1.73 -9.23
CA LEU A 256 18.11 -1.69 -7.77
C LEU A 256 19.09 -2.76 -7.28
N ALA A 257 18.93 -4.01 -7.74
CA ALA A 257 19.81 -5.12 -7.38
C ALA A 257 21.27 -4.86 -7.73
N ALA A 258 21.52 -4.26 -8.90
CA ALA A 258 22.87 -3.93 -9.36
C ALA A 258 23.61 -2.90 -8.48
N THR A 259 22.88 -2.09 -7.68
CA THR A 259 23.45 -1.07 -6.79
C THR A 259 23.58 -1.52 -5.34
N THR A 260 23.12 -2.72 -4.99
CA THR A 260 22.93 -3.15 -3.58
C THR A 260 23.22 -4.64 -3.36
N ASP A 261 24.25 -5.20 -3.95
CA ASP A 261 24.64 -6.61 -3.78
C ASP A 261 23.46 -7.61 -3.90
N ASN A 262 22.59 -7.39 -4.89
CA ASN A 262 21.35 -8.13 -5.13
C ASN A 262 20.29 -8.03 -4.03
N GLN A 263 20.29 -6.96 -3.24
CA GLN A 263 19.29 -6.67 -2.22
C GLN A 263 18.50 -5.39 -2.58
N PRO A 264 17.49 -5.44 -3.46
CA PRO A 264 16.73 -4.28 -3.88
C PRO A 264 16.13 -3.46 -2.74
N PHE A 265 15.67 -4.13 -1.67
CA PHE A 265 15.11 -3.51 -0.47
C PHE A 265 16.16 -3.32 0.61
N ASN A 266 16.23 -2.13 1.18
CA ASN A 266 17.18 -1.79 2.22
C ASN A 266 16.73 -2.34 3.59
N THR A 267 17.48 -3.30 4.13
CA THR A 267 17.16 -3.94 5.42
C THR A 267 17.46 -3.09 6.64
N GLU A 268 18.19 -1.99 6.47
CA GLU A 268 18.50 -1.04 7.56
C GLU A 268 17.47 0.10 7.65
N SER A 269 16.59 0.23 6.66
CA SER A 269 15.54 1.24 6.65
C SER A 269 14.25 0.72 7.30
N LEU A 270 13.63 1.53 8.17
CA LEU A 270 12.30 1.26 8.70
C LEU A 270 11.18 1.53 7.66
N THR A 271 11.51 2.25 6.60
CA THR A 271 10.61 2.62 5.50
C THR A 271 11.24 2.19 4.19
N GLU A 272 11.46 0.88 4.05
CA GLU A 272 12.11 0.26 2.89
C GLU A 272 11.37 0.52 1.58
N ASP A 273 10.07 0.65 1.64
CA ASP A 273 9.18 0.97 0.54
C ASP A 273 9.40 2.39 0.02
N TYR A 274 9.49 3.37 0.93
CA TYR A 274 9.84 4.74 0.58
C TYR A 274 11.24 4.87 -0.03
N ASP A 275 12.21 4.17 0.56
CA ASP A 275 13.59 4.14 0.07
C ASP A 275 13.66 3.66 -1.38
N VAL A 276 12.98 2.57 -1.69
CA VAL A 276 12.93 2.01 -3.05
C VAL A 276 12.39 3.02 -4.06
N GLY A 277 11.28 3.71 -3.75
CA GLY A 277 10.70 4.73 -4.61
C GLY A 277 11.65 5.89 -4.89
N ASN A 278 12.33 6.39 -3.85
CA ASN A 278 13.30 7.47 -3.96
C ASN A 278 14.55 7.07 -4.77
N ARG A 279 15.05 5.85 -4.58
CA ARG A 279 16.20 5.34 -5.33
C ARG A 279 15.87 5.17 -6.81
N LEU A 280 14.69 4.65 -7.15
CA LEU A 280 14.22 4.57 -8.52
C LEU A 280 14.09 5.95 -9.17
N ALA A 281 13.57 6.93 -8.44
CA ALA A 281 13.48 8.31 -8.90
C ALA A 281 14.88 8.91 -9.16
N ALA A 282 15.85 8.68 -8.27
CA ALA A 282 17.24 9.12 -8.44
C ALA A 282 17.92 8.48 -9.65
N MET A 283 17.53 7.25 -10.03
CA MET A 283 17.98 6.56 -11.24
C MET A 283 17.25 7.04 -12.53
N GLY A 284 16.35 8.00 -12.43
CA GLY A 284 15.54 8.49 -13.56
C GLY A 284 14.48 7.52 -14.05
N MET A 285 14.10 6.53 -13.24
CA MET A 285 13.04 5.57 -13.53
C MET A 285 11.66 6.25 -13.42
N LYS A 286 10.73 5.81 -14.26
CA LYS A 286 9.40 6.44 -14.34
C LYS A 286 8.43 5.76 -13.38
N SER A 287 7.99 6.48 -12.37
CA SER A 287 6.89 6.05 -11.50
C SER A 287 5.55 6.67 -11.90
N ILE A 288 4.47 6.13 -11.36
CA ILE A 288 3.10 6.67 -11.50
C ILE A 288 2.25 6.26 -10.30
N PHE A 289 1.43 7.20 -9.82
CA PHE A 289 0.31 6.91 -8.95
C PHE A 289 -0.93 6.65 -9.82
N ALA A 290 -1.27 5.38 -10.00
CA ALA A 290 -2.23 4.96 -11.02
C ALA A 290 -3.63 4.79 -10.44
N VAL A 291 -4.47 5.80 -10.59
CA VAL A 291 -5.86 5.81 -10.13
C VAL A 291 -6.77 5.23 -11.20
N PHE A 292 -7.37 4.07 -10.92
CA PHE A 292 -8.40 3.47 -11.75
C PHE A 292 -9.55 3.00 -10.86
N PRO A 293 -10.59 3.85 -10.67
CA PRO A 293 -11.69 3.52 -9.78
C PRO A 293 -12.60 2.44 -10.38
N VAL A 294 -12.92 1.43 -9.59
CA VAL A 294 -13.81 0.32 -9.94
C VAL A 294 -14.97 0.23 -8.96
N ASP A 295 -16.02 -0.44 -9.37
CA ASP A 295 -17.20 -0.63 -8.54
C ASP A 295 -17.11 -1.98 -7.81
N PHE A 296 -17.04 -1.91 -6.47
CA PHE A 296 -17.13 -3.08 -5.59
C PHE A 296 -18.55 -3.22 -5.08
N VAL A 297 -19.04 -4.45 -5.05
CA VAL A 297 -20.31 -4.76 -4.41
C VAL A 297 -20.02 -5.21 -2.98
N THR A 298 -20.38 -4.40 -2.00
CA THR A 298 -20.26 -4.73 -0.58
C THR A 298 -21.64 -5.01 0.02
N ARG A 299 -21.70 -5.96 0.97
CA ARG A 299 -22.90 -6.20 1.78
C ARG A 299 -22.76 -5.41 3.08
N GLY A 300 -23.34 -4.21 3.11
CA GLY A 300 -23.36 -3.38 4.31
C GLY A 300 -24.44 -3.82 5.29
N ARG A 301 -24.10 -3.92 6.59
CA ARG A 301 -25.11 -4.03 7.65
C ARG A 301 -25.88 -2.71 7.75
N ARG A 302 -27.20 -2.82 7.93
CA ARG A 302 -28.02 -1.62 8.21
C ARG A 302 -27.67 -1.04 9.59
N TRP A 303 -27.74 0.29 9.69
CA TRP A 303 -27.76 1.00 10.95
C TRP A 303 -28.76 0.32 11.90
N PHE A 304 -28.31 -0.08 13.11
CA PHE A 304 -29.10 -0.77 14.15
C PHE A 304 -29.54 -2.23 13.85
N GLY A 305 -28.98 -2.92 12.86
CA GLY A 305 -29.23 -4.36 12.67
C GLY A 305 -30.69 -4.72 12.29
N LEU A 306 -31.53 -3.75 11.94
CA LEU A 306 -32.94 -3.92 11.60
C LEU A 306 -33.11 -3.86 10.08
N GLY A 307 -33.31 -5.02 9.44
CA GLY A 307 -33.67 -5.17 8.03
C GLY A 307 -32.65 -6.01 7.23
N PRO A 308 -32.95 -6.35 5.96
CA PRO A 308 -32.07 -7.15 5.11
C PRO A 308 -30.78 -6.38 4.79
N ASP A 309 -29.67 -7.12 4.64
CA ASP A 309 -28.40 -6.57 4.16
C ASP A 309 -28.62 -5.89 2.80
N LEU A 310 -28.15 -4.65 2.69
CA LEU A 310 -28.22 -3.90 1.45
C LEU A 310 -26.91 -4.13 0.69
N GLU A 311 -27.02 -4.63 -0.53
CA GLU A 311 -25.90 -4.55 -1.46
C GLU A 311 -25.64 -3.07 -1.78
N ARG A 312 -24.43 -2.62 -1.49
CA ARG A 312 -23.95 -1.29 -1.84
C ARG A 312 -22.91 -1.42 -2.92
N VAL A 313 -23.06 -0.66 -3.98
CA VAL A 313 -21.97 -0.46 -4.95
C VAL A 313 -21.14 0.70 -4.46
N ILE A 314 -19.91 0.40 -4.07
CA ILE A 314 -18.95 1.42 -3.62
C ILE A 314 -17.86 1.54 -4.69
N ARG A 315 -17.54 2.77 -5.06
CA ARG A 315 -16.47 3.04 -6.00
C ARG A 315 -15.15 3.14 -5.25
N MET A 316 -14.27 2.16 -5.45
CA MET A 316 -13.02 2.00 -4.72
C MET A 316 -11.84 1.84 -5.69
N PRO A 317 -10.58 1.99 -5.23
CA PRO A 317 -9.40 1.61 -6.01
C PRO A 317 -9.31 0.09 -6.21
N LEU A 318 -8.41 -0.34 -7.09
CA LEU A 318 -8.21 -1.76 -7.41
C LEU A 318 -7.64 -2.58 -6.25
N CYS A 319 -6.86 -1.97 -5.38
CA CYS A 319 -6.30 -2.62 -4.21
C CYS A 319 -7.07 -2.19 -2.95
N VAL A 320 -7.54 -3.14 -2.19
CA VAL A 320 -8.29 -2.94 -0.94
C VAL A 320 -7.65 -3.78 0.14
N ARG A 321 -7.53 -3.23 1.34
CA ARG A 321 -6.88 -3.87 2.47
C ARG A 321 -7.88 -4.10 3.61
N GLU A 322 -7.86 -5.29 4.19
CA GLU A 322 -8.60 -5.59 5.41
C GLU A 322 -7.67 -5.42 6.62
N PHE A 323 -7.95 -4.41 7.44
CA PHE A 323 -7.21 -4.22 8.68
C PHE A 323 -7.80 -5.12 9.79
N PHE A 324 -7.04 -6.13 10.18
CA PHE A 324 -7.39 -6.95 11.33
C PHE A 324 -6.94 -6.25 12.63
N PRO A 325 -7.73 -6.36 13.73
CA PRO A 325 -7.37 -5.74 15.03
C PRO A 325 -6.04 -6.27 15.59
N ASP A 326 -5.58 -7.41 15.12
CA ASP A 326 -4.39 -8.10 15.61
C ASP A 326 -3.09 -7.79 14.85
N THR A 327 -3.13 -6.91 13.82
CA THR A 327 -1.95 -6.53 13.01
C THR A 327 -0.90 -5.72 13.79
N PHE A 328 -1.18 -5.36 15.04
CA PHE A 328 -0.22 -4.72 15.95
C PHE A 328 0.50 -5.71 16.87
N ARG A 329 0.58 -6.98 16.52
CA ARG A 329 1.45 -7.92 17.23
C ARG A 329 2.89 -7.69 16.79
N THR A 330 3.56 -6.75 17.47
CA THR A 330 5.02 -6.57 17.45
C THR A 330 5.73 -7.75 18.05
#